data_2d3b355913d9f4657553b17a11848c1f
#
_entry.id   2d3b355913d9f4657553b17a11848c1f
#
_cell.length_a   1.000
_cell.length_b   1.000
_cell.length_c   1.000
_cell.angle_alpha   90.00
_cell.angle_beta   90.00
_cell.angle_gamma   90.00
#
_symmetry.space_group_name_H-M   'P 1'
#
loop_
_entity.id
_entity.type
_entity.pdbx_description
1 polymer ?
#
loop_
_entity_poly.entity_id
_entity_poly.type
_entity_poly.pdbx_seq_one_letter_code
_entity_poly.pdbx_strand_id
1 'polypeptide(L)'
;LTSVDAGGDAAKQLQQVETFISQKVDAIIMQPQEQEACSPAIDKAKAAGIPIINCNSLTITEPDAYVGSNDSESAEIAMTYIAKQLGGKGNVLMMHGHPGQTAEVKRTEGAMDILAQNPDMTLLDEQTADWDRAEAMTLMENWIQAYGDQINAVFCQNDEMALGALNALVQAGKKDNVLVVGVDAIDDALQSVKDGKMDATGYQDCKGQAEGAIEAAYK
;
A
#
# COMPACT_ATOMS: atom_id res chain seq x y z
N LEU A 1 3.45 -9.25 25.68
CA LEU A 1 3.61 -8.59 24.40
C LEU A 1 4.09 -7.15 24.61
N THR A 2 5.16 -6.77 23.93
CA THR A 2 5.68 -5.39 23.89
C THR A 2 5.60 -4.91 22.45
N SER A 3 5.06 -3.71 22.21
CA SER A 3 4.95 -3.10 20.90
C SER A 3 5.73 -1.78 20.89
N VAL A 4 6.43 -1.51 19.80
CA VAL A 4 7.17 -0.26 19.56
C VAL A 4 6.89 0.23 18.15
N ASP A 5 6.98 1.54 17.96
CA ASP A 5 6.78 2.20 16.68
C ASP A 5 8.09 2.84 16.22
N ALA A 6 8.52 2.49 15.02
CA ALA A 6 9.70 3.11 14.39
C ALA A 6 9.39 4.48 13.78
N GLY A 7 8.10 4.78 13.53
CA GLY A 7 7.67 6.06 12.96
C GLY A 7 8.20 6.29 11.55
N GLY A 8 8.24 5.25 10.72
CA GLY A 8 8.72 5.35 9.33
C GLY A 8 10.25 5.30 9.17
N ASP A 9 11.01 5.08 10.24
CA ASP A 9 12.48 5.08 10.22
C ASP A 9 13.04 3.66 10.30
N ALA A 10 13.59 3.16 9.20
CA ALA A 10 14.18 1.81 9.10
C ALA A 10 15.40 1.63 10.02
N ALA A 11 16.21 2.68 10.24
CA ALA A 11 17.35 2.60 11.14
C ALA A 11 16.91 2.48 12.61
N LYS A 12 15.88 3.24 13.00
CA LYS A 12 15.25 3.11 14.31
C LYS A 12 14.60 1.73 14.48
N GLN A 13 13.97 1.18 13.44
CA GLN A 13 13.39 -0.16 13.49
C GLN A 13 14.47 -1.22 13.75
N LEU A 14 15.62 -1.12 13.08
CA LEU A 14 16.75 -2.02 13.33
C LEU A 14 17.25 -1.94 14.79
N GLN A 15 17.37 -0.74 15.37
CA GLN A 15 17.76 -0.54 16.77
C GLN A 15 16.72 -1.15 17.74
N GLN A 16 15.43 -1.06 17.42
CA GLN A 16 14.37 -1.68 18.20
C GLN A 16 14.48 -3.21 18.19
N VAL A 17 14.77 -3.82 17.01
CA VAL A 17 15.02 -5.26 16.90
C VAL A 17 16.26 -5.66 17.70
N GLU A 18 17.37 -4.92 17.64
CA GLU A 18 18.57 -5.17 18.46
C GLU A 18 18.25 -5.09 19.96
N THR A 19 17.38 -4.18 20.36
CA THR A 19 16.91 -4.08 21.75
C THR A 19 16.15 -5.34 22.17
N PHE A 20 15.22 -5.82 21.35
CA PHE A 20 14.50 -7.07 21.63
C PHE A 20 15.42 -8.28 21.67
N ILE A 21 16.42 -8.36 20.79
CA ILE A 21 17.46 -9.40 20.83
C ILE A 21 18.22 -9.35 22.17
N SER A 22 18.60 -8.16 22.62
CA SER A 22 19.32 -7.98 23.91
C SER A 22 18.45 -8.37 25.11
N GLN A 23 17.15 -8.19 25.02
CA GLN A 23 16.16 -8.60 26.02
C GLN A 23 15.84 -10.10 25.99
N LYS A 24 16.33 -10.81 24.97
CA LYS A 24 16.10 -12.25 24.77
C LYS A 24 14.61 -12.59 24.72
N VAL A 25 13.85 -11.84 23.91
CA VAL A 25 12.43 -12.14 23.66
C VAL A 25 12.28 -13.51 22.98
N ASP A 26 11.12 -14.14 23.13
CA ASP A 26 10.86 -15.46 22.58
C ASP A 26 10.66 -15.45 21.05
N ALA A 27 10.09 -14.38 20.50
CA ALA A 27 9.93 -14.17 19.06
C ALA A 27 9.76 -12.67 18.75
N ILE A 28 10.01 -12.29 17.50
CA ILE A 28 9.82 -10.93 16.99
C ILE A 28 8.82 -10.97 15.83
N ILE A 29 7.78 -10.13 15.89
CA ILE A 29 6.91 -9.84 14.75
C ILE A 29 7.28 -8.44 14.27
N MET A 30 7.66 -8.32 13.00
CA MET A 30 8.10 -7.06 12.39
C MET A 30 7.25 -6.76 11.15
N GLN A 31 6.73 -5.54 11.06
CA GLN A 31 6.27 -4.97 9.80
C GLN A 31 7.42 -4.14 9.23
N PRO A 32 8.18 -4.65 8.25
CA PRO A 32 9.33 -3.92 7.71
C PRO A 32 8.94 -2.59 7.10
N GLN A 33 9.67 -1.54 7.46
CA GLN A 33 9.48 -0.22 6.86
C GLN A 33 9.94 -0.18 5.41
N GLU A 34 11.03 -0.87 5.10
CA GLU A 34 11.57 -1.01 3.74
C GLU A 34 12.17 -2.41 3.56
N GLN A 35 12.13 -2.92 2.33
CA GLN A 35 12.56 -4.29 2.04
C GLN A 35 14.07 -4.48 2.28
N GLU A 36 14.89 -3.58 1.74
CA GLU A 36 16.35 -3.67 1.79
C GLU A 36 16.90 -3.19 3.14
N ALA A 37 16.50 -1.99 3.57
CA ALA A 37 17.04 -1.37 4.78
C ALA A 37 16.70 -2.13 6.07
N CYS A 38 15.60 -2.89 6.10
CA CYS A 38 15.22 -3.72 7.26
C CYS A 38 15.74 -5.16 7.19
N SER A 39 16.33 -5.60 6.07
CA SER A 39 16.88 -6.96 5.93
C SER A 39 17.95 -7.32 6.99
N PRO A 40 18.85 -6.42 7.41
CA PRO A 40 19.80 -6.71 8.50
C PRO A 40 19.15 -7.08 9.83
N ALA A 41 17.92 -6.69 10.09
CA ALA A 41 17.18 -7.07 11.29
C ALA A 41 16.88 -8.58 11.31
N ILE A 42 16.56 -9.15 10.16
CA ILE A 42 16.33 -10.60 9.99
C ILE A 42 17.61 -11.37 10.31
N ASP A 43 18.75 -10.97 9.70
CA ASP A 43 20.03 -11.63 9.90
C ASP A 43 20.45 -11.62 11.37
N LYS A 44 20.25 -10.49 12.07
CA LYS A 44 20.60 -10.35 13.49
C LYS A 44 19.71 -11.20 14.39
N ALA A 45 18.39 -11.24 14.15
CA ALA A 45 17.48 -12.06 14.93
C ALA A 45 17.79 -13.55 14.76
N LYS A 46 18.00 -14.01 13.52
CA LYS A 46 18.39 -15.40 13.21
C LYS A 46 19.74 -15.76 13.84
N ALA A 47 20.74 -14.89 13.77
CA ALA A 47 22.03 -15.12 14.40
C ALA A 47 21.94 -15.23 15.93
N ALA A 48 20.96 -14.58 16.54
CA ALA A 48 20.67 -14.65 17.97
C ALA A 48 19.77 -15.86 18.34
N GLY A 49 19.28 -16.61 17.36
CA GLY A 49 18.38 -17.75 17.57
C GLY A 49 16.97 -17.34 17.98
N ILE A 50 16.54 -16.12 17.63
CA ILE A 50 15.21 -15.59 17.91
C ILE A 50 14.38 -15.63 16.63
N PRO A 51 13.27 -16.38 16.59
CA PRO A 51 12.39 -16.39 15.44
C PRO A 51 11.88 -15.00 15.10
N ILE A 52 11.91 -14.65 13.81
CA ILE A 52 11.41 -13.36 13.31
C ILE A 52 10.41 -13.57 12.19
N ILE A 53 9.22 -13.02 12.38
CA ILE A 53 8.09 -13.12 11.48
C ILE A 53 7.85 -11.75 10.83
N ASN A 54 7.82 -11.68 9.52
CA ASN A 54 7.37 -10.49 8.83
C ASN A 54 5.83 -10.49 8.70
N CYS A 55 5.22 -9.34 9.00
CA CYS A 55 3.78 -9.13 8.89
C CYS A 55 3.51 -8.00 7.91
N ASN A 56 2.55 -8.18 7.01
CA ASN A 56 2.09 -7.23 6.00
C ASN A 56 3.15 -6.86 4.93
N SER A 57 4.38 -6.59 5.30
CA SER A 57 5.48 -6.23 4.40
C SER A 57 6.62 -7.24 4.51
N LEU A 58 7.42 -7.42 3.46
CA LEU A 58 8.56 -8.33 3.41
C LEU A 58 9.89 -7.58 3.42
N THR A 59 10.92 -8.26 3.88
CA THR A 59 12.33 -7.92 3.67
C THR A 59 12.90 -8.71 2.49
N ILE A 60 14.04 -8.25 1.90
CA ILE A 60 14.76 -9.04 0.89
C ILE A 60 15.33 -10.31 1.53
N THR A 61 15.93 -10.20 2.74
CA THR A 61 16.31 -11.38 3.51
C THR A 61 15.04 -12.09 3.99
N GLU A 62 14.95 -13.39 3.71
CA GLU A 62 13.80 -14.22 4.05
C GLU A 62 13.63 -14.33 5.58
N PRO A 63 12.48 -13.98 6.16
CA PRO A 63 12.19 -14.20 7.59
C PRO A 63 11.91 -15.69 7.87
N ASP A 64 11.70 -16.07 9.13
CA ASP A 64 11.29 -17.44 9.46
C ASP A 64 9.85 -17.74 9.03
N ALA A 65 8.99 -16.72 9.00
CA ALA A 65 7.64 -16.78 8.42
C ALA A 65 7.21 -15.41 7.89
N TYR A 66 6.27 -15.43 6.95
CA TYR A 66 5.61 -14.23 6.43
C TYR A 66 4.09 -14.40 6.47
N VAL A 67 3.40 -13.36 6.92
CA VAL A 67 1.93 -13.27 6.90
C VAL A 67 1.54 -11.94 6.31
N GLY A 68 0.94 -11.96 5.12
CA GLY A 68 0.56 -10.75 4.39
C GLY A 68 -0.43 -11.05 3.27
N SER A 69 -0.74 -10.03 2.49
CA SER A 69 -1.60 -10.11 1.31
C SER A 69 -0.79 -10.36 0.04
N ASN A 70 -1.47 -10.75 -1.03
CA ASN A 70 -0.90 -10.70 -2.37
C ASN A 70 -1.08 -9.29 -2.95
N ASP A 71 -0.10 -8.43 -2.75
CA ASP A 71 -0.17 -7.02 -3.13
C ASP A 71 -0.25 -6.82 -4.65
N SER A 72 0.42 -7.64 -5.44
CA SER A 72 0.33 -7.59 -6.91
C SER A 72 -1.10 -7.86 -7.37
N GLU A 73 -1.71 -8.96 -6.89
CA GLU A 73 -3.09 -9.32 -7.20
C GLU A 73 -4.09 -8.25 -6.78
N SER A 74 -3.87 -7.58 -5.64
CA SER A 74 -4.74 -6.50 -5.17
C SER A 74 -4.78 -5.33 -6.17
N ALA A 75 -3.62 -4.96 -6.72
CA ALA A 75 -3.51 -3.92 -7.74
C ALA A 75 -4.05 -4.39 -9.10
N GLU A 76 -3.81 -5.65 -9.49
CA GLU A 76 -4.37 -6.23 -10.71
C GLU A 76 -5.90 -6.18 -10.68
N ILE A 77 -6.53 -6.52 -9.54
CA ILE A 77 -7.99 -6.46 -9.35
C ILE A 77 -8.47 -5.01 -9.47
N ALA A 78 -7.83 -4.05 -8.80
CA ALA A 78 -8.18 -2.65 -8.83
C ALA A 78 -8.06 -2.06 -10.24
N MET A 79 -6.94 -2.31 -10.92
CA MET A 79 -6.71 -1.83 -12.28
C MET A 79 -7.57 -2.54 -13.33
N THR A 80 -7.90 -3.81 -13.15
CA THR A 80 -8.87 -4.53 -13.99
C THR A 80 -10.26 -3.89 -13.86
N TYR A 81 -10.65 -3.50 -12.64
CA TYR A 81 -11.89 -2.74 -12.45
C TYR A 81 -11.86 -1.43 -13.22
N ILE A 82 -10.80 -0.63 -13.09
CA ILE A 82 -10.63 0.64 -13.83
C ILE A 82 -10.70 0.39 -15.34
N ALA A 83 -9.94 -0.57 -15.87
CA ALA A 83 -9.91 -0.90 -17.28
C ALA A 83 -11.31 -1.27 -17.81
N LYS A 84 -12.04 -2.08 -17.04
CA LYS A 84 -13.41 -2.46 -17.39
C LYS A 84 -14.37 -1.26 -17.42
N GLN A 85 -14.29 -0.36 -16.43
CA GLN A 85 -15.16 0.82 -16.37
C GLN A 85 -14.85 1.81 -17.50
N LEU A 86 -13.59 1.95 -17.87
CA LEU A 86 -13.14 2.82 -18.97
C LEU A 86 -13.26 2.16 -20.36
N GLY A 87 -13.67 0.88 -20.45
CA GLY A 87 -13.72 0.15 -21.71
C GLY A 87 -12.36 -0.10 -22.35
N GLY A 88 -11.30 -0.20 -21.53
CA GLY A 88 -9.92 -0.46 -21.95
C GLY A 88 -9.20 0.73 -22.56
N LYS A 89 -9.70 1.96 -22.40
CA LYS A 89 -9.12 3.17 -22.98
C LYS A 89 -9.24 4.37 -22.06
N GLY A 90 -8.19 5.16 -21.93
CA GLY A 90 -8.19 6.40 -21.15
C GLY A 90 -6.90 6.61 -20.38
N ASN A 91 -6.86 7.71 -19.64
CA ASN A 91 -5.68 8.14 -18.90
C ASN A 91 -5.85 7.86 -17.40
N VAL A 92 -4.87 7.21 -16.82
CA VAL A 92 -4.85 6.82 -15.40
C VAL A 92 -3.70 7.54 -14.71
N LEU A 93 -3.96 8.02 -13.51
CA LEU A 93 -2.94 8.48 -12.56
C LEU A 93 -2.69 7.39 -11.52
N MET A 94 -1.46 7.25 -11.04
CA MET A 94 -1.12 6.31 -9.98
C MET A 94 -0.46 7.02 -8.80
N MET A 95 -1.05 6.87 -7.61
CA MET A 95 -0.46 7.35 -6.36
C MET A 95 0.20 6.20 -5.62
N HIS A 96 1.52 6.34 -5.42
CA HIS A 96 2.33 5.35 -4.73
C HIS A 96 2.35 5.59 -3.22
N GLY A 97 2.51 4.50 -2.48
CA GLY A 97 2.86 4.56 -1.08
C GLY A 97 4.32 4.88 -0.84
N HIS A 98 4.82 4.53 0.35
CA HIS A 98 6.21 4.79 0.71
C HIS A 98 7.16 3.95 -0.15
N PRO A 99 8.11 4.60 -0.88
CA PRO A 99 9.00 3.91 -1.80
C PRO A 99 9.83 2.82 -1.11
N GLY A 100 9.94 1.65 -1.75
CA GLY A 100 10.72 0.52 -1.24
C GLY A 100 9.98 -0.39 -0.25
N GLN A 101 8.73 -0.10 0.09
CA GLN A 101 7.87 -1.04 0.80
C GLN A 101 7.32 -2.11 -0.15
N THR A 102 7.10 -3.32 0.36
CA THR A 102 6.59 -4.45 -0.44
C THR A 102 5.29 -4.11 -1.15
N ALA A 103 4.34 -3.52 -0.44
CA ALA A 103 3.04 -3.16 -1.00
C ALA A 103 3.18 -2.13 -2.14
N GLU A 104 4.02 -1.11 -1.96
CA GLU A 104 4.29 -0.11 -3.01
C GLU A 104 4.86 -0.76 -4.26
N VAL A 105 5.95 -1.54 -4.12
CA VAL A 105 6.62 -2.21 -5.24
C VAL A 105 5.67 -3.19 -5.94
N LYS A 106 5.00 -4.05 -5.19
CA LYS A 106 4.14 -5.10 -5.76
C LYS A 106 2.84 -4.56 -6.35
N ARG A 107 2.23 -3.56 -5.74
CA ARG A 107 1.04 -2.91 -6.31
C ARG A 107 1.39 -2.12 -7.57
N THR A 108 2.59 -1.56 -7.66
CA THR A 108 3.10 -0.96 -8.91
C THR A 108 3.25 -2.02 -10.00
N GLU A 109 3.93 -3.16 -9.70
CA GLU A 109 4.08 -4.26 -10.65
C GLU A 109 2.72 -4.72 -11.19
N GLY A 110 1.77 -5.05 -10.31
CA GLY A 110 0.44 -5.52 -10.71
C GLY A 110 -0.36 -4.48 -11.51
N ALA A 111 -0.25 -3.20 -11.17
CA ALA A 111 -0.90 -2.13 -11.92
C ALA A 111 -0.32 -1.99 -13.34
N MET A 112 1.00 -2.05 -13.48
CA MET A 112 1.69 -1.97 -14.76
C MET A 112 1.39 -3.18 -15.64
N ASP A 113 1.23 -4.38 -15.08
CA ASP A 113 0.86 -5.59 -15.82
C ASP A 113 -0.53 -5.45 -16.48
N ILE A 114 -1.49 -4.82 -15.78
CA ILE A 114 -2.82 -4.56 -16.37
C ILE A 114 -2.76 -3.45 -17.41
N LEU A 115 -1.97 -2.40 -17.20
CA LEU A 115 -1.76 -1.36 -18.21
C LEU A 115 -1.14 -1.94 -19.49
N ALA A 116 -0.16 -2.84 -19.36
CA ALA A 116 0.46 -3.51 -20.52
C ALA A 116 -0.54 -4.36 -21.33
N GLN A 117 -1.56 -4.90 -20.68
CA GLN A 117 -2.64 -5.66 -21.33
C GLN A 117 -3.70 -4.76 -22.00
N ASN A 118 -3.70 -3.46 -21.71
CA ASN A 118 -4.66 -2.48 -22.23
C ASN A 118 -3.93 -1.33 -22.93
N PRO A 119 -3.42 -1.52 -24.15
CA PRO A 119 -2.52 -0.58 -24.82
C PRO A 119 -3.15 0.79 -25.15
N ASP A 120 -4.47 0.92 -25.12
CA ASP A 120 -5.18 2.19 -25.27
C ASP A 120 -5.39 2.93 -23.94
N MET A 121 -4.95 2.36 -22.82
CA MET A 121 -4.83 3.03 -21.53
C MET A 121 -3.43 3.61 -21.36
N THR A 122 -3.37 4.85 -20.88
CA THR A 122 -2.09 5.56 -20.67
C THR A 122 -1.89 5.87 -19.20
N LEU A 123 -0.74 5.52 -18.64
CA LEU A 123 -0.31 6.09 -17.37
C LEU A 123 0.09 7.54 -17.61
N LEU A 124 -0.74 8.48 -17.15
CA LEU A 124 -0.57 9.90 -17.40
C LEU A 124 0.54 10.51 -16.53
N ASP A 125 0.57 10.10 -15.27
CA ASP A 125 1.60 10.45 -14.28
C ASP A 125 1.54 9.48 -13.10
N GLU A 126 2.66 9.38 -12.38
CA GLU A 126 2.78 8.60 -11.16
C GLU A 126 3.71 9.31 -10.15
N GLN A 127 3.28 9.42 -8.89
CA GLN A 127 4.08 10.01 -7.81
C GLN A 127 3.69 9.40 -6.46
N THR A 128 4.62 9.47 -5.50
CA THR A 128 4.34 9.04 -4.12
C THR A 128 3.52 10.09 -3.37
N ALA A 129 2.63 9.60 -2.52
CA ALA A 129 1.94 10.36 -1.48
C ALA A 129 2.05 9.65 -0.12
N ASP A 130 3.06 8.79 0.04
CA ASP A 130 3.55 8.19 1.30
C ASP A 130 2.46 7.58 2.21
N TRP A 131 1.40 7.02 1.62
CA TRP A 131 0.21 6.49 2.31
C TRP A 131 -0.64 7.57 3.00
N ASP A 132 -0.32 8.85 2.83
CA ASP A 132 -0.93 9.95 3.57
C ASP A 132 -2.06 10.63 2.80
N ARG A 133 -3.20 10.85 3.49
CA ARG A 133 -4.41 11.46 2.91
C ARG A 133 -4.20 12.91 2.50
N ALA A 134 -3.45 13.68 3.28
CA ALA A 134 -3.25 15.10 3.02
C ALA A 134 -2.24 15.33 1.89
N GLU A 135 -1.18 14.52 1.84
CA GLU A 135 -0.22 14.53 0.73
C GLU A 135 -0.89 14.13 -0.58
N ALA A 136 -1.72 13.07 -0.57
CA ALA A 136 -2.50 12.64 -1.72
C ALA A 136 -3.49 13.70 -2.19
N MET A 137 -4.14 14.42 -1.27
CA MET A 137 -5.01 15.53 -1.64
C MET A 137 -4.23 16.64 -2.36
N THR A 138 -3.08 17.03 -1.81
CA THR A 138 -2.21 18.06 -2.41
C THR A 138 -1.68 17.63 -3.78
N LEU A 139 -1.26 16.36 -3.91
CA LEU A 139 -0.80 15.81 -5.19
C LEU A 139 -1.92 15.81 -6.23
N MET A 140 -3.13 15.40 -5.85
CA MET A 140 -4.27 15.41 -6.76
C MET A 140 -4.67 16.82 -7.20
N GLU A 141 -4.61 17.81 -6.31
CA GLU A 141 -4.83 19.23 -6.66
C GLU A 141 -3.84 19.69 -7.73
N ASN A 142 -2.56 19.34 -7.61
CA ASN A 142 -1.53 19.63 -8.60
C ASN A 142 -1.82 18.94 -9.94
N TRP A 143 -2.20 17.68 -9.93
CA TRP A 143 -2.56 16.93 -11.13
C TRP A 143 -3.82 17.48 -11.82
N ILE A 144 -4.82 17.92 -11.05
CA ILE A 144 -6.00 18.60 -11.61
C ILE A 144 -5.59 19.87 -12.35
N GLN A 145 -4.65 20.64 -11.83
CA GLN A 145 -4.13 21.83 -12.50
C GLN A 145 -3.33 21.50 -13.76
N ALA A 146 -2.53 20.43 -13.71
CA ALA A 146 -1.65 20.04 -14.83
C ALA A 146 -2.41 19.37 -15.99
N TYR A 147 -3.34 18.47 -15.67
CA TYR A 147 -3.96 17.58 -16.66
C TYR A 147 -5.46 17.85 -16.91
N GLY A 148 -6.14 18.49 -15.97
CA GLY A 148 -7.53 18.93 -16.13
C GLY A 148 -8.49 17.79 -16.51
N ASP A 149 -9.13 17.93 -17.67
CA ASP A 149 -10.12 16.96 -18.17
C ASP A 149 -9.52 15.73 -18.86
N GLN A 150 -8.18 15.64 -18.91
CA GLN A 150 -7.51 14.45 -19.43
C GLN A 150 -7.55 13.29 -18.44
N ILE A 151 -7.80 13.52 -17.15
CA ILE A 151 -7.81 12.51 -16.11
C ILE A 151 -9.09 11.70 -16.20
N ASN A 152 -9.00 10.38 -16.36
CA ASN A 152 -10.15 9.49 -16.41
C ASN A 152 -10.25 8.59 -15.16
N ALA A 153 -9.12 8.25 -14.54
CA ALA A 153 -9.07 7.49 -13.30
C ALA A 153 -7.85 7.85 -12.48
N VAL A 154 -7.94 7.63 -11.16
CA VAL A 154 -6.79 7.57 -10.26
C VAL A 154 -6.84 6.25 -9.50
N PHE A 155 -5.75 5.48 -9.61
CA PHE A 155 -5.45 4.34 -8.75
C PHE A 155 -4.56 4.81 -7.62
N CYS A 156 -5.04 4.69 -6.41
CA CYS A 156 -4.27 4.94 -5.21
C CYS A 156 -3.92 3.61 -4.55
N GLN A 157 -2.67 3.42 -4.22
CA GLN A 157 -2.21 2.14 -3.66
C GLN A 157 -2.75 1.85 -2.25
N ASN A 158 -3.41 2.84 -1.60
CA ASN A 158 -4.24 2.61 -0.41
C ASN A 158 -5.46 3.54 -0.36
N ASP A 159 -6.36 3.29 0.59
CA ASP A 159 -7.60 4.02 0.76
C ASP A 159 -7.41 5.42 1.36
N GLU A 160 -6.42 5.62 2.23
CA GLU A 160 -6.12 6.95 2.75
C GLU A 160 -5.80 7.93 1.62
N MET A 161 -4.92 7.51 0.70
CA MET A 161 -4.60 8.31 -0.48
C MET A 161 -5.81 8.46 -1.42
N ALA A 162 -6.61 7.39 -1.60
CA ALA A 162 -7.82 7.45 -2.42
C ALA A 162 -8.84 8.46 -1.88
N LEU A 163 -9.04 8.51 -0.57
CA LEU A 163 -9.90 9.50 0.07
C LEU A 163 -9.33 10.93 -0.03
N GLY A 164 -8.01 11.09 -0.01
CA GLY A 164 -7.35 12.36 -0.28
C GLY A 164 -7.61 12.85 -1.70
N ALA A 165 -7.36 11.98 -2.69
CA ALA A 165 -7.64 12.26 -4.10
C ALA A 165 -9.12 12.58 -4.37
N LEU A 166 -10.02 11.79 -3.77
CA LEU A 166 -11.46 12.02 -3.83
C LEU A 166 -11.83 13.42 -3.33
N ASN A 167 -11.29 13.83 -2.19
CA ASN A 167 -11.59 15.16 -1.62
C ASN A 167 -11.17 16.29 -2.57
N ALA A 168 -9.99 16.21 -3.18
CA ALA A 168 -9.53 17.19 -4.18
C ALA A 168 -10.44 17.23 -5.41
N LEU A 169 -10.82 16.07 -5.94
CA LEU A 169 -11.73 15.96 -7.09
C LEU A 169 -13.11 16.54 -6.80
N VAL A 170 -13.67 16.28 -5.62
CA VAL A 170 -14.97 16.82 -5.20
C VAL A 170 -14.90 18.35 -5.08
N GLN A 171 -13.85 18.88 -4.45
CA GLN A 171 -13.67 20.34 -4.32
C GLN A 171 -13.51 21.03 -5.67
N ALA A 172 -12.84 20.37 -6.62
CA ALA A 172 -12.69 20.88 -7.97
C ALA A 172 -13.92 20.66 -8.88
N GLY A 173 -14.97 19.97 -8.40
CA GLY A 173 -16.15 19.64 -9.19
C GLY A 173 -15.88 18.65 -10.34
N LYS A 174 -14.86 17.81 -10.23
CA LYS A 174 -14.41 16.88 -11.28
C LYS A 174 -14.69 15.40 -10.99
N LYS A 175 -15.18 15.07 -9.78
CA LYS A 175 -15.36 13.66 -9.38
C LYS A 175 -16.25 12.86 -10.31
N ASP A 176 -17.29 13.45 -10.87
CA ASP A 176 -18.26 12.74 -11.72
C ASP A 176 -17.65 12.15 -13.01
N ASN A 177 -16.47 12.65 -13.41
CA ASN A 177 -15.77 12.24 -14.62
C ASN A 177 -14.50 11.43 -14.35
N VAL A 178 -14.14 11.19 -13.08
CA VAL A 178 -12.88 10.54 -12.69
C VAL A 178 -13.17 9.39 -11.75
N LEU A 179 -12.75 8.17 -12.12
CA LEU A 179 -12.80 7.00 -11.24
C LEU A 179 -11.74 7.13 -10.14
N VAL A 180 -12.12 6.78 -8.91
CA VAL A 180 -11.20 6.73 -7.75
C VAL A 180 -11.25 5.33 -7.15
N VAL A 181 -10.12 4.65 -7.17
CA VAL A 181 -9.99 3.28 -6.67
C VAL A 181 -8.81 3.18 -5.70
N GLY A 182 -9.05 2.53 -4.56
CA GLY A 182 -8.07 2.29 -3.50
C GLY A 182 -7.88 0.82 -3.18
N VAL A 183 -7.15 0.57 -2.11
CA VAL A 183 -6.92 -0.75 -1.50
C VAL A 183 -6.97 -0.57 0.02
N ASP A 184 -7.43 -1.52 0.76
CA ASP A 184 -7.52 -1.80 2.18
C ASP A 184 -8.95 -2.09 2.64
N ALA A 185 -9.95 -1.44 2.06
CA ALA A 185 -11.36 -1.45 2.48
C ALA A 185 -11.55 -0.95 3.93
N ILE A 186 -10.90 0.20 4.25
CA ILE A 186 -11.12 0.86 5.54
C ILE A 186 -12.56 1.39 5.65
N ASP A 187 -13.06 1.59 6.86
CA ASP A 187 -14.45 1.98 7.10
C ASP A 187 -14.88 3.25 6.34
N ASP A 188 -14.02 4.27 6.29
CA ASP A 188 -14.27 5.51 5.56
C ASP A 188 -14.41 5.26 4.04
N ALA A 189 -13.56 4.40 3.47
CA ALA A 189 -13.60 4.05 2.05
C ALA A 189 -14.84 3.21 1.74
N LEU A 190 -15.16 2.20 2.56
CA LEU A 190 -16.38 1.41 2.42
C LEU A 190 -17.63 2.28 2.47
N GLN A 191 -17.68 3.25 3.39
CA GLN A 191 -18.79 4.20 3.45
C GLN A 191 -18.82 5.09 2.20
N SER A 192 -17.67 5.53 1.71
CA SER A 192 -17.55 6.36 0.50
C SER A 192 -18.00 5.60 -0.76
N VAL A 193 -17.66 4.31 -0.87
CA VAL A 193 -18.14 3.45 -1.97
C VAL A 193 -19.66 3.25 -1.87
N LYS A 194 -20.19 2.99 -0.69
CA LYS A 194 -21.62 2.84 -0.44
C LYS A 194 -22.40 4.10 -0.80
N ASP A 195 -21.84 5.27 -0.54
CA ASP A 195 -22.42 6.58 -0.86
C ASP A 195 -22.27 6.94 -2.35
N GLY A 196 -21.60 6.12 -3.16
CA GLY A 196 -21.35 6.36 -4.58
C GLY A 196 -20.33 7.48 -4.84
N LYS A 197 -19.50 7.83 -3.86
CA LYS A 197 -18.46 8.86 -3.99
C LYS A 197 -17.14 8.29 -4.48
N MET A 198 -16.72 7.17 -3.93
CA MET A 198 -15.56 6.39 -4.36
C MET A 198 -16.05 5.20 -5.19
N ASP A 199 -15.31 4.77 -6.20
CA ASP A 199 -15.80 3.79 -7.17
C ASP A 199 -15.54 2.35 -6.69
N ALA A 200 -14.39 2.08 -6.08
CA ALA A 200 -14.07 0.76 -5.52
C ALA A 200 -12.90 0.83 -4.53
N THR A 201 -12.79 -0.19 -3.70
CA THR A 201 -11.60 -0.49 -2.89
C THR A 201 -11.36 -2.00 -2.85
N GLY A 202 -10.08 -2.42 -2.85
CA GLY A 202 -9.69 -3.81 -2.64
C GLY A 202 -9.64 -4.16 -1.15
N TYR A 203 -10.18 -5.32 -0.76
CA TYR A 203 -10.14 -5.74 0.64
C TYR A 203 -8.78 -6.27 1.05
N GLN A 204 -8.25 -5.78 2.18
CA GLN A 204 -7.06 -6.30 2.85
C GLN A 204 -7.43 -6.76 4.26
N ASP A 205 -7.19 -8.04 4.58
CA ASP A 205 -7.54 -8.63 5.88
C ASP A 205 -6.46 -8.35 6.94
N CYS A 206 -6.41 -7.13 7.44
CA CYS A 206 -5.46 -6.72 8.48
C CYS A 206 -5.61 -7.54 9.77
N LYS A 207 -6.86 -7.95 10.11
CA LYS A 207 -7.12 -8.78 11.29
C LYS A 207 -6.53 -10.17 11.11
N GLY A 208 -6.80 -10.83 9.99
CA GLY A 208 -6.25 -12.15 9.68
C GLY A 208 -4.72 -12.14 9.60
N GLN A 209 -4.12 -11.07 9.07
CA GLN A 209 -2.66 -10.91 9.08
C GLN A 209 -2.10 -10.83 10.51
N ALA A 210 -2.71 -10.01 11.37
CA ALA A 210 -2.26 -9.87 12.76
C ALA A 210 -2.40 -11.19 13.55
N GLU A 211 -3.55 -11.87 13.42
CA GLU A 211 -3.81 -13.16 14.07
C GLU A 211 -2.82 -14.22 13.57
N GLY A 212 -2.62 -14.32 12.24
CA GLY A 212 -1.70 -15.26 11.63
C GLY A 212 -0.24 -15.03 12.01
N ALA A 213 0.21 -13.77 12.13
CA ALA A 213 1.56 -13.45 12.58
C ALA A 213 1.81 -13.88 14.04
N ILE A 214 0.80 -13.69 14.91
CA ILE A 214 0.85 -14.16 16.29
C ILE A 214 0.89 -15.69 16.34
N GLU A 215 0.04 -16.38 15.58
CA GLU A 215 0.06 -17.84 15.51
C GLU A 215 1.40 -18.38 15.00
N ALA A 216 2.00 -17.74 14.01
CA ALA A 216 3.31 -18.12 13.49
C ALA A 216 4.42 -18.00 14.56
N ALA A 217 4.34 -16.96 15.42
CA ALA A 217 5.29 -16.76 16.50
C ALA A 217 5.19 -17.81 17.63
N TYR A 218 4.07 -18.53 17.74
CA TYR A 218 3.86 -19.59 18.73
C TYR A 218 4.23 -21.00 18.24
N LYS A 219 4.53 -21.17 16.98
CA LYS A 219 4.91 -22.47 16.34
C LYS A 219 6.41 -22.65 16.26
#